data_284c74e41277ef8a1016a5c9117a1507
#
_entry.id   284c74e41277ef8a1016a5c9117a1507
#
_cell.length_a   1.000
_cell.length_b   1.000
_cell.length_c   1.000
_cell.angle_alpha   90.00
_cell.angle_beta   90.00
_cell.angle_gamma   90.00
#
_symmetry.space_group_name_H-M   'P 1'
#
loop_
_entity.id
_entity.type
_entity.pdbx_description
1 polymer ?
#
loop_
_entity_poly.entity_id
_entity_poly.type
_entity_poly.pdbx_seq_one_letter_code
_entity_poly.pdbx_strand_id
1 'polypeptide(L)'
;RRDSADAQAQQQIAYFARNGRDFGIEMFDILHPRQGIEHVVLPDLGWVLPGLVIAAGDSHTTTYGAFGAVGFGIGTSDIEHLLATQTLVYRRLISMRVTIDGQLSAGITAKDAVMALIRLIGADGAAGHALEFAGSAITALGVEGRMTMCNMAVECGARVALMAPDDKVFDYVAGRPRSPAPALMDLARQAWRDLPSDPGARFDRDVQLQAETIPPMVSWGTSPDQASAIGDTVPDPLDLPVDRRRDAGRAIAYMGLRPNMRLQDVPIDRAFIGSCTNARLTDLRDAARILRGRKVAPGVRAMVSPGSSTVRREAEAEGLDRIFLDAGFEWRQSGCSMCLAMNDDVLAPGERCASSTNRNFEGRQGSGGRTHLMSPAMVAAAAVAGTLADVRDFPVLETW
;
A
#
# COMPACT_ATOMS: atom_id res chain seq x y z
N ARG A 1 -18.40 8.22 9.46
CA ARG A 1 -19.71 7.92 10.09
C ARG A 1 -20.73 8.94 9.62
N ARG A 2 -22.00 8.51 9.36
CA ARG A 2 -23.12 9.46 9.15
C ARG A 2 -23.37 10.32 10.38
N ASP A 3 -22.95 9.85 11.53
CA ASP A 3 -23.14 10.48 12.85
C ASP A 3 -21.85 11.12 13.37
N SER A 4 -21.01 11.64 12.47
CA SER A 4 -19.86 12.44 12.91
C SER A 4 -20.35 13.62 13.73
N ALA A 5 -19.78 13.85 14.93
CA ALA A 5 -20.08 15.03 15.72
C ALA A 5 -19.46 16.30 15.11
N ASP A 6 -18.57 16.16 14.13
CA ASP A 6 -17.93 17.26 13.42
C ASP A 6 -18.85 17.82 12.33
N ALA A 7 -19.33 19.05 12.54
CA ALA A 7 -20.21 19.75 11.61
C ALA A 7 -19.60 19.96 10.23
N GLN A 8 -18.26 20.15 10.14
CA GLN A 8 -17.57 20.32 8.87
C GLN A 8 -17.56 19.00 8.07
N ALA A 9 -17.28 17.87 8.73
CA ALA A 9 -17.36 16.55 8.12
C ALA A 9 -18.79 16.23 7.62
N GLN A 10 -19.80 16.56 8.42
CA GLN A 10 -21.20 16.39 7.99
C GLN A 10 -21.53 17.23 6.75
N GLN A 11 -21.07 18.48 6.71
CA GLN A 11 -21.27 19.35 5.56
C GLN A 11 -20.60 18.80 4.29
N GLN A 12 -19.35 18.31 4.40
CA GLN A 12 -18.65 17.68 3.28
C GLN A 12 -19.41 16.45 2.75
N ILE A 13 -19.89 15.58 3.63
CA ILE A 13 -20.70 14.40 3.26
C ILE A 13 -21.99 14.83 2.55
N ALA A 14 -22.66 15.87 3.05
CA ALA A 14 -23.89 16.39 2.43
C ALA A 14 -23.63 16.98 1.04
N TYR A 15 -22.55 17.75 0.85
CA TYR A 15 -22.14 18.26 -0.45
C TYR A 15 -21.80 17.13 -1.42
N PHE A 16 -21.02 16.15 -0.98
CA PHE A 16 -20.67 14.98 -1.79
C PHE A 16 -21.91 14.24 -2.29
N ALA A 17 -22.85 13.93 -1.39
CA ALA A 17 -24.10 13.26 -1.74
C ALA A 17 -24.99 14.10 -2.68
N ARG A 18 -25.03 15.43 -2.49
CA ARG A 18 -25.77 16.34 -3.36
C ARG A 18 -25.17 16.37 -4.76
N ASN A 19 -23.85 16.59 -4.85
CA ASN A 19 -23.16 16.67 -6.13
C ASN A 19 -23.31 15.37 -6.94
N GLY A 20 -23.19 14.21 -6.29
CA GLY A 20 -23.42 12.92 -6.96
C GLY A 20 -24.81 12.84 -7.61
N ARG A 21 -25.86 13.31 -6.91
CA ARG A 21 -27.23 13.35 -7.47
C ARG A 21 -27.38 14.39 -8.57
N ASP A 22 -26.91 15.62 -8.34
CA ASP A 22 -27.13 16.76 -9.24
C ASP A 22 -26.41 16.55 -10.59
N PHE A 23 -25.28 15.83 -10.60
CA PHE A 23 -24.48 15.54 -11.80
C PHE A 23 -24.62 14.10 -12.30
N GLY A 24 -25.47 13.27 -11.69
CA GLY A 24 -25.68 11.88 -12.11
C GLY A 24 -24.44 11.00 -11.95
N ILE A 25 -23.57 11.28 -10.98
CA ILE A 25 -22.33 10.54 -10.74
C ILE A 25 -22.63 9.30 -9.91
N GLU A 26 -22.16 8.12 -10.36
CA GLU A 26 -22.25 6.89 -9.58
C GLU A 26 -21.41 7.02 -8.29
N MET A 27 -22.05 6.77 -7.16
CA MET A 27 -21.44 6.96 -5.85
C MET A 27 -21.41 5.65 -5.06
N PHE A 28 -20.28 5.41 -4.41
CA PHE A 28 -20.07 4.28 -3.50
C PHE A 28 -19.99 4.80 -2.06
N ASP A 29 -21.11 5.26 -1.52
CA ASP A 29 -21.20 5.78 -0.16
C ASP A 29 -21.07 4.65 0.88
N ILE A 30 -21.01 5.01 2.18
CA ILE A 30 -20.82 4.08 3.28
C ILE A 30 -21.86 2.96 3.39
N LEU A 31 -23.03 3.13 2.76
CA LEU A 31 -24.09 2.11 2.72
C LEU A 31 -24.10 1.32 1.42
N HIS A 32 -23.29 1.72 0.43
CA HIS A 32 -23.25 1.02 -0.83
C HIS A 32 -22.64 -0.37 -0.67
N PRO A 33 -23.21 -1.44 -1.25
CA PRO A 33 -22.73 -2.81 -1.09
C PRO A 33 -21.32 -3.05 -1.66
N ARG A 34 -20.79 -2.12 -2.45
CA ARG A 34 -19.42 -2.14 -3.00
C ARG A 34 -18.56 -0.98 -2.47
N GLN A 35 -18.93 -0.39 -1.31
CA GLN A 35 -18.12 0.66 -0.72
C GLN A 35 -16.73 0.13 -0.34
N GLY A 36 -15.73 1.02 -0.32
CA GLY A 36 -14.37 0.69 0.07
C GLY A 36 -13.38 1.79 -0.30
N ILE A 37 -12.10 1.46 -0.19
CA ILE A 37 -11.01 2.32 -0.60
C ILE A 37 -10.98 2.38 -2.14
N GLU A 38 -10.90 3.58 -2.73
CA GLU A 38 -10.96 3.75 -4.19
C GLU A 38 -9.95 2.88 -4.94
N HIS A 39 -8.70 2.80 -4.44
CA HIS A 39 -7.62 2.01 -5.05
C HIS A 39 -7.82 0.49 -4.93
N VAL A 40 -8.88 0.05 -4.27
CA VAL A 40 -9.35 -1.35 -4.25
C VAL A 40 -10.63 -1.48 -5.08
N VAL A 41 -11.59 -0.59 -4.86
CA VAL A 41 -12.92 -0.65 -5.52
C VAL A 41 -12.82 -0.47 -7.04
N LEU A 42 -12.06 0.53 -7.53
CA LEU A 42 -12.00 0.80 -8.97
C LEU A 42 -11.34 -0.33 -9.76
N PRO A 43 -10.21 -0.93 -9.33
CA PRO A 43 -9.70 -2.16 -9.91
C PRO A 43 -10.69 -3.31 -9.88
N ASP A 44 -11.34 -3.55 -8.73
CA ASP A 44 -12.32 -4.64 -8.57
C ASP A 44 -13.53 -4.49 -9.49
N LEU A 45 -13.87 -3.28 -9.86
CA LEU A 45 -14.94 -3.01 -10.81
C LEU A 45 -14.50 -3.06 -12.28
N GLY A 46 -13.19 -3.12 -12.56
CA GLY A 46 -12.64 -3.07 -13.92
C GLY A 46 -12.66 -1.65 -14.53
N TRP A 47 -12.66 -0.62 -13.71
CA TRP A 47 -12.53 0.78 -14.16
C TRP A 47 -11.09 1.14 -14.54
N VAL A 48 -10.13 0.41 -14.02
CA VAL A 48 -8.70 0.62 -14.29
C VAL A 48 -8.26 -0.32 -15.40
N LEU A 49 -8.05 0.24 -16.58
CA LEU A 49 -7.66 -0.51 -17.78
C LEU A 49 -6.31 -0.01 -18.30
N PRO A 50 -5.52 -0.88 -18.95
CA PRO A 50 -4.26 -0.49 -19.58
C PRO A 50 -4.43 0.69 -20.56
N GLY A 51 -3.48 1.63 -20.54
CA GLY A 51 -3.47 2.80 -21.42
C GLY A 51 -4.36 3.98 -20.98
N LEU A 52 -5.14 3.84 -19.92
CA LEU A 52 -5.94 4.96 -19.40
C LEU A 52 -5.06 6.00 -18.67
N VAL A 53 -5.52 7.24 -18.67
CA VAL A 53 -5.00 8.32 -17.82
C VAL A 53 -6.04 8.60 -16.75
N ILE A 54 -5.66 8.45 -15.48
CA ILE A 54 -6.56 8.55 -14.33
C ILE A 54 -5.98 9.57 -13.34
N ALA A 55 -6.73 10.65 -13.12
CA ALA A 55 -6.44 11.64 -12.10
C ALA A 55 -7.46 11.54 -10.97
N ALA A 56 -7.01 11.52 -9.72
CA ALA A 56 -7.88 11.42 -8.55
C ALA A 56 -7.35 12.27 -7.39
N GLY A 57 -8.20 12.52 -6.40
CA GLY A 57 -7.89 13.36 -5.23
C GLY A 57 -7.03 12.67 -4.16
N ASP A 58 -6.44 11.52 -4.45
CA ASP A 58 -5.57 10.77 -3.54
C ASP A 58 -4.16 10.61 -4.13
N SER A 59 -3.13 10.79 -3.31
CA SER A 59 -1.74 10.70 -3.74
C SER A 59 -1.35 9.27 -4.21
N HIS A 60 -2.03 8.22 -3.73
CA HIS A 60 -1.75 6.84 -4.10
C HIS A 60 -2.47 6.38 -5.38
N THR A 61 -2.98 7.29 -6.18
CA THR A 61 -3.51 7.04 -7.53
C THR A 61 -2.47 6.39 -8.45
N THR A 62 -1.18 6.53 -8.12
CA THR A 62 -0.07 5.78 -8.75
C THR A 62 -0.29 4.26 -8.74
N THR A 63 -1.13 3.72 -7.83
CA THR A 63 -1.53 2.31 -7.76
C THR A 63 -2.00 1.77 -9.11
N TYR A 64 -2.66 2.59 -9.91
CA TYR A 64 -3.23 2.16 -11.19
C TYR A 64 -2.19 1.86 -12.26
N GLY A 65 -0.94 2.27 -12.05
CA GLY A 65 0.18 1.88 -12.89
C GLY A 65 0.48 0.39 -12.92
N ALA A 66 0.01 -0.37 -11.92
CA ALA A 66 0.05 -1.82 -11.89
C ALA A 66 -0.70 -2.46 -13.08
N PHE A 67 -1.62 -1.73 -13.68
CA PHE A 67 -2.41 -2.11 -14.85
C PHE A 67 -1.86 -1.53 -16.15
N GLY A 68 -0.76 -0.77 -16.13
CA GLY A 68 -0.30 -0.01 -17.29
C GLY A 68 -1.13 1.25 -17.55
N ALA A 69 -1.85 1.75 -16.55
CA ALA A 69 -2.55 3.04 -16.61
C ALA A 69 -1.69 4.15 -16.01
N VAL A 70 -1.75 5.35 -16.57
CA VAL A 70 -1.08 6.53 -16.03
C VAL A 70 -1.95 7.12 -14.92
N GLY A 71 -1.66 6.73 -13.68
CA GLY A 71 -2.38 7.20 -12.48
C GLY A 71 -1.58 8.25 -11.71
N PHE A 72 -2.19 9.37 -11.32
CA PHE A 72 -1.57 10.39 -10.49
C PHE A 72 -2.55 11.18 -9.64
N GLY A 73 -2.11 11.54 -8.43
CA GLY A 73 -2.90 12.35 -7.51
C GLY A 73 -2.89 13.84 -7.87
N ILE A 74 -4.03 14.51 -7.71
CA ILE A 74 -4.18 15.96 -7.92
C ILE A 74 -4.90 16.60 -6.74
N GLY A 75 -4.70 17.89 -6.54
CA GLY A 75 -5.38 18.65 -5.50
C GLY A 75 -6.84 18.99 -5.87
N THR A 76 -7.62 19.43 -4.88
CA THR A 76 -9.04 19.78 -5.09
C THR A 76 -9.23 20.89 -6.11
N SER A 77 -8.36 21.88 -6.16
CA SER A 77 -8.40 22.96 -7.17
C SER A 77 -8.08 22.44 -8.57
N ASP A 78 -7.18 21.46 -8.69
CA ASP A 78 -6.89 20.80 -9.97
C ASP A 78 -8.09 19.97 -10.43
N ILE A 79 -8.82 19.31 -9.50
CA ILE A 79 -10.04 18.56 -9.79
C ILE A 79 -11.11 19.51 -10.32
N GLU A 80 -11.33 20.67 -9.68
CA GLU A 80 -12.26 21.69 -10.14
C GLU A 80 -11.92 22.13 -11.57
N HIS A 81 -10.64 22.47 -11.81
CA HIS A 81 -10.16 22.85 -13.14
C HIS A 81 -10.37 21.74 -14.17
N LEU A 82 -10.02 20.50 -13.83
CA LEU A 82 -10.17 19.33 -14.69
C LEU A 82 -11.65 19.08 -15.07
N LEU A 83 -12.55 19.16 -14.10
CA LEU A 83 -13.98 18.98 -14.35
C LEU A 83 -14.56 20.10 -15.22
N ALA A 84 -14.09 21.33 -15.05
CA ALA A 84 -14.55 22.48 -15.83
C ALA A 84 -14.01 22.51 -17.27
N THR A 85 -12.75 22.10 -17.47
CA THR A 85 -12.04 22.29 -18.74
C THR A 85 -11.62 20.99 -19.43
N GLN A 86 -11.67 19.86 -18.73
CA GLN A 86 -11.15 18.54 -19.15
C GLN A 86 -9.67 18.58 -19.50
N THR A 87 -8.93 19.53 -18.93
CA THR A 87 -7.48 19.69 -19.15
C THR A 87 -6.75 19.87 -17.84
N LEU A 88 -5.47 19.48 -17.84
CA LEU A 88 -4.50 19.77 -16.78
C LEU A 88 -3.20 20.23 -17.38
N VAL A 89 -2.60 21.27 -16.79
CA VAL A 89 -1.24 21.70 -17.14
C VAL A 89 -0.27 20.86 -16.35
N TYR A 90 0.52 20.06 -17.04
CA TYR A 90 1.45 19.15 -16.40
C TYR A 90 2.88 19.34 -16.93
N ARG A 91 3.87 19.32 -16.05
CA ARG A 91 5.27 19.31 -16.48
C ARG A 91 5.63 17.92 -17.00
N ARG A 92 6.36 17.87 -18.11
CA ARG A 92 6.95 16.61 -18.58
C ARG A 92 7.80 15.99 -17.46
N LEU A 93 7.50 14.75 -17.13
CA LEU A 93 8.27 13.99 -16.15
C LEU A 93 9.54 13.44 -16.78
N ILE A 94 10.55 13.28 -15.97
CA ILE A 94 11.80 12.59 -16.31
C ILE A 94 11.54 11.09 -16.19
N SER A 95 12.09 10.27 -17.06
CA SER A 95 11.89 8.82 -17.04
C SER A 95 12.87 8.12 -16.10
N MET A 96 12.38 7.20 -15.27
CA MET A 96 13.21 6.38 -14.39
C MET A 96 12.78 4.92 -14.49
N ARG A 97 13.74 4.02 -14.72
CA ARG A 97 13.50 2.58 -14.67
C ARG A 97 14.05 2.00 -13.37
N VAL A 98 13.25 1.14 -12.73
CA VAL A 98 13.66 0.29 -11.61
C VAL A 98 13.54 -1.16 -12.06
N THR A 99 14.66 -1.82 -12.23
CA THR A 99 14.70 -3.23 -12.62
C THR A 99 14.98 -4.09 -11.39
N ILE A 100 14.09 -5.05 -11.11
CA ILE A 100 14.27 -6.03 -10.06
C ILE A 100 14.28 -7.41 -10.72
N ASP A 101 15.45 -7.99 -10.82
CA ASP A 101 15.64 -9.32 -11.42
C ASP A 101 15.78 -10.40 -10.35
N GLY A 102 15.57 -11.65 -10.78
CA GLY A 102 15.64 -12.82 -9.93
C GLY A 102 14.28 -13.22 -9.37
N GLN A 103 14.28 -13.85 -8.20
CA GLN A 103 13.07 -14.35 -7.54
C GLN A 103 13.05 -13.91 -6.06
N LEU A 104 11.94 -13.35 -5.60
CA LEU A 104 11.76 -13.04 -4.19
C LEU A 104 11.78 -14.33 -3.36
N SER A 105 12.56 -14.33 -2.30
CA SER A 105 12.69 -15.48 -1.37
C SER A 105 11.37 -15.71 -0.61
N ALA A 106 11.19 -16.91 -0.08
CA ALA A 106 10.02 -17.23 0.72
C ALA A 106 9.86 -16.26 1.91
N GLY A 107 8.65 -15.77 2.13
CA GLY A 107 8.33 -14.78 3.17
C GLY A 107 8.60 -13.32 2.76
N ILE A 108 9.19 -13.08 1.58
CA ILE A 108 9.41 -11.74 1.04
C ILE A 108 8.28 -11.37 0.09
N THR A 109 7.77 -10.16 0.22
CA THR A 109 6.61 -9.66 -0.53
C THR A 109 6.97 -8.47 -1.41
N ALA A 110 6.04 -8.07 -2.27
CA ALA A 110 6.15 -6.82 -3.04
C ALA A 110 6.36 -5.59 -2.14
N LYS A 111 5.85 -5.61 -0.90
CA LYS A 111 6.06 -4.52 0.06
C LYS A 111 7.51 -4.44 0.51
N ASP A 112 8.14 -5.56 0.77
CA ASP A 112 9.56 -5.60 1.14
C ASP A 112 10.41 -5.07 -0.02
N ALA A 113 10.08 -5.45 -1.27
CA ALA A 113 10.77 -4.98 -2.46
C ALA A 113 10.67 -3.47 -2.65
N VAL A 114 9.49 -2.88 -2.52
CA VAL A 114 9.34 -1.43 -2.64
C VAL A 114 9.95 -0.68 -1.47
N MET A 115 9.90 -1.20 -0.25
CA MET A 115 10.58 -0.61 0.92
C MET A 115 12.10 -0.65 0.77
N ALA A 116 12.67 -1.73 0.23
CA ALA A 116 14.08 -1.81 -0.09
C ALA A 116 14.49 -0.76 -1.15
N LEU A 117 13.66 -0.56 -2.18
CA LEU A 117 13.86 0.51 -3.16
C LEU A 117 13.83 1.90 -2.50
N ILE A 118 12.80 2.19 -1.71
CA ILE A 118 12.64 3.50 -1.04
C ILE A 118 13.82 3.77 -0.11
N ARG A 119 14.28 2.77 0.65
CA ARG A 119 15.51 2.86 1.45
C ARG A 119 16.74 3.21 0.60
N LEU A 120 16.85 2.59 -0.57
CA LEU A 120 18.02 2.75 -1.46
C LEU A 120 18.09 4.15 -2.05
N ILE A 121 16.97 4.68 -2.55
CA ILE A 121 16.97 5.95 -3.29
C ILE A 121 16.52 7.16 -2.46
N GLY A 122 15.94 6.95 -1.28
CA GLY A 122 15.41 7.99 -0.39
C GLY A 122 13.97 8.38 -0.71
N ALA A 123 13.34 9.15 0.20
CA ALA A 123 11.95 9.59 0.09
C ALA A 123 11.70 10.57 -1.09
N ASP A 124 12.72 11.19 -1.62
CA ASP A 124 12.68 12.13 -2.74
C ASP A 124 13.43 11.62 -3.99
N GLY A 125 13.95 10.39 -3.94
CA GLY A 125 14.83 9.83 -4.97
C GLY A 125 14.20 9.73 -6.36
N ALA A 126 12.88 9.69 -6.46
CA ALA A 126 12.13 9.69 -7.72
C ALA A 126 11.32 11.00 -7.92
N ALA A 127 11.64 12.06 -7.18
CA ALA A 127 10.94 13.35 -7.33
C ALA A 127 11.05 13.85 -8.78
N GLY A 128 9.90 14.23 -9.36
CA GLY A 128 9.82 14.70 -10.75
C GLY A 128 9.90 13.60 -11.82
N HIS A 129 9.93 12.32 -11.42
CA HIS A 129 10.01 11.19 -12.34
C HIS A 129 8.67 10.47 -12.55
N ALA A 130 8.52 9.93 -13.76
CA ALA A 130 7.67 8.78 -14.05
C ALA A 130 8.52 7.51 -13.91
N LEU A 131 8.13 6.63 -13.03
CA LEU A 131 8.89 5.45 -12.68
C LEU A 131 8.30 4.22 -13.39
N GLU A 132 9.13 3.45 -14.09
CA GLU A 132 8.77 2.16 -14.66
C GLU A 132 9.42 1.04 -13.85
N PHE A 133 8.62 0.13 -13.32
CA PHE A 133 9.10 -1.11 -12.72
C PHE A 133 9.22 -2.21 -13.79
N ALA A 134 10.38 -2.86 -13.84
CA ALA A 134 10.70 -3.92 -14.79
C ALA A 134 11.51 -5.03 -14.12
N GLY A 135 11.78 -6.09 -14.86
CA GLY A 135 12.59 -7.23 -14.42
C GLY A 135 11.77 -8.49 -14.13
N SER A 136 12.47 -9.61 -13.99
CA SER A 136 11.83 -10.92 -13.84
C SER A 136 11.05 -11.07 -12.55
N ALA A 137 11.52 -10.48 -11.45
CA ALA A 137 10.80 -10.47 -10.18
C ALA A 137 9.48 -9.68 -10.28
N ILE A 138 9.46 -8.55 -11.02
CA ILE A 138 8.25 -7.76 -11.25
C ILE A 138 7.24 -8.52 -12.10
N THR A 139 7.69 -9.16 -13.17
CA THR A 139 6.83 -9.98 -14.04
C THR A 139 6.25 -11.18 -13.28
N ALA A 140 7.00 -11.73 -12.32
CA ALA A 140 6.53 -12.84 -11.47
C ALA A 140 5.39 -12.43 -10.53
N LEU A 141 5.32 -11.17 -10.10
CA LEU A 141 4.28 -10.68 -9.18
C LEU A 141 2.86 -10.87 -9.76
N GLY A 142 1.93 -11.22 -8.88
CA GLY A 142 0.50 -11.06 -9.15
C GLY A 142 0.08 -9.59 -9.18
N VAL A 143 -1.09 -9.31 -9.73
CA VAL A 143 -1.58 -7.91 -9.91
C VAL A 143 -1.63 -7.15 -8.60
N GLU A 144 -2.08 -7.78 -7.50
CA GLU A 144 -2.17 -7.12 -6.18
C GLU A 144 -0.79 -6.77 -5.61
N GLY A 145 0.24 -7.60 -5.83
CA GLY A 145 1.63 -7.26 -5.51
C GLY A 145 2.15 -6.08 -6.33
N ARG A 146 1.82 -6.02 -7.62
CA ARG A 146 2.14 -4.88 -8.49
C ARG A 146 1.46 -3.60 -8.00
N MET A 147 0.20 -3.70 -7.56
CA MET A 147 -0.54 -2.57 -6.97
C MET A 147 0.17 -2.04 -5.71
N THR A 148 0.70 -2.93 -4.85
CA THR A 148 1.47 -2.54 -3.67
C THR A 148 2.72 -1.74 -4.04
N MET A 149 3.47 -2.18 -5.04
CA MET A 149 4.68 -1.46 -5.48
C MET A 149 4.35 -0.10 -6.09
N CYS A 150 3.39 -0.04 -7.02
CA CYS A 150 2.96 1.21 -7.63
C CYS A 150 2.34 2.17 -6.59
N ASN A 151 1.59 1.66 -5.62
CA ASN A 151 1.04 2.42 -4.50
C ASN A 151 2.15 3.14 -3.73
N MET A 152 3.18 2.41 -3.31
CA MET A 152 4.26 2.97 -2.50
C MET A 152 5.32 3.74 -3.28
N ALA A 153 5.28 3.76 -4.61
CA ALA A 153 6.21 4.54 -5.42
C ALA A 153 6.13 6.05 -5.13
N VAL A 154 4.97 6.55 -4.71
CA VAL A 154 4.81 7.95 -4.29
C VAL A 154 5.65 8.27 -3.05
N GLU A 155 5.99 7.28 -2.24
CA GLU A 155 6.77 7.46 -1.01
C GLU A 155 8.28 7.66 -1.29
N CYS A 156 8.75 7.44 -2.51
CA CYS A 156 10.06 7.89 -2.98
C CYS A 156 9.97 9.10 -3.90
N GLY A 157 8.83 9.81 -3.91
CA GLY A 157 8.63 11.03 -4.68
C GLY A 157 8.18 10.84 -6.12
N ALA A 158 7.96 9.62 -6.59
CA ALA A 158 7.48 9.36 -7.94
C ALA A 158 6.09 9.97 -8.14
N ARG A 159 5.91 10.65 -9.27
CA ARG A 159 4.63 11.25 -9.63
C ARG A 159 3.70 10.26 -10.32
N VAL A 160 4.28 9.35 -11.08
CA VAL A 160 3.64 8.26 -11.80
C VAL A 160 4.48 7.01 -11.58
N ALA A 161 3.85 5.87 -11.42
CA ALA A 161 4.51 4.58 -11.45
C ALA A 161 3.81 3.69 -12.48
N LEU A 162 4.55 2.89 -13.22
CA LEU A 162 4.04 2.08 -14.31
C LEU A 162 4.66 0.69 -14.27
N MET A 163 3.88 -0.30 -14.68
CA MET A 163 4.33 -1.64 -15.03
C MET A 163 3.75 -2.01 -16.38
N ALA A 164 4.52 -2.69 -17.21
CA ALA A 164 4.03 -3.22 -18.49
C ALA A 164 2.85 -4.17 -18.23
N PRO A 165 1.67 -3.93 -18.82
CA PRO A 165 0.55 -4.85 -18.68
C PRO A 165 0.84 -6.16 -19.43
N ASP A 166 0.44 -7.26 -18.81
CA ASP A 166 0.60 -8.62 -19.35
C ASP A 166 -0.68 -9.44 -19.19
N ASP A 167 -0.63 -10.72 -19.58
CA ASP A 167 -1.81 -11.59 -19.50
C ASP A 167 -2.38 -11.71 -18.08
N LYS A 168 -1.56 -11.58 -17.01
CA LYS A 168 -2.07 -11.53 -15.61
C LYS A 168 -3.00 -10.33 -15.39
N VAL A 169 -2.62 -9.16 -15.93
CA VAL A 169 -3.45 -7.95 -15.87
C VAL A 169 -4.71 -8.13 -16.72
N PHE A 170 -4.58 -8.68 -17.92
CA PHE A 170 -5.71 -8.91 -18.83
C PHE A 170 -6.73 -9.88 -18.23
N ASP A 171 -6.27 -10.94 -17.58
CA ASP A 171 -7.13 -11.91 -16.90
C ASP A 171 -7.76 -11.31 -15.63
N TYR A 172 -7.03 -10.47 -14.90
CA TYR A 172 -7.56 -9.78 -13.73
C TYR A 172 -8.73 -8.86 -14.09
N VAL A 173 -8.65 -8.13 -15.19
CA VAL A 173 -9.72 -7.19 -15.60
C VAL A 173 -10.86 -7.87 -16.33
N ALA A 174 -10.63 -9.03 -16.95
CA ALA A 174 -11.64 -9.73 -17.74
C ALA A 174 -12.86 -10.12 -16.89
N GLY A 175 -14.06 -9.87 -17.43
CA GLY A 175 -15.33 -10.24 -16.79
C GLY A 175 -15.75 -9.36 -15.60
N ARG A 176 -14.99 -8.32 -15.26
CA ARG A 176 -15.38 -7.35 -14.21
C ARG A 176 -16.47 -6.42 -14.75
N PRO A 177 -17.30 -5.82 -13.85
CA PRO A 177 -18.52 -5.08 -14.26
C PRO A 177 -18.30 -3.94 -15.28
N ARG A 178 -17.12 -3.33 -15.27
CA ARG A 178 -16.78 -2.17 -16.13
C ARG A 178 -15.66 -2.46 -17.14
N SER A 179 -15.22 -3.71 -17.22
CA SER A 179 -14.27 -4.12 -18.25
C SER A 179 -14.92 -4.15 -19.64
N PRO A 180 -14.12 -4.17 -20.71
CA PRO A 180 -14.64 -4.33 -22.06
C PRO A 180 -15.58 -5.53 -22.16
N ALA A 181 -16.66 -5.37 -22.94
CA ALA A 181 -17.57 -6.47 -23.23
C ALA A 181 -16.81 -7.67 -23.84
N PRO A 182 -17.27 -8.90 -23.61
CA PRO A 182 -16.56 -10.10 -24.11
C PRO A 182 -16.21 -10.03 -25.60
N ALA A 183 -17.09 -9.47 -26.43
CA ALA A 183 -16.86 -9.30 -27.87
C ALA A 183 -15.73 -8.31 -28.24
N LEU A 184 -15.34 -7.43 -27.31
CA LEU A 184 -14.27 -6.43 -27.49
C LEU A 184 -12.99 -6.80 -26.75
N MET A 185 -13.00 -7.83 -25.93
CA MET A 185 -11.89 -8.17 -25.05
C MET A 185 -10.64 -8.57 -25.86
N ASP A 186 -10.79 -9.33 -26.94
CA ASP A 186 -9.66 -9.73 -27.77
C ASP A 186 -9.00 -8.53 -28.45
N LEU A 187 -9.81 -7.58 -28.94
CA LEU A 187 -9.32 -6.34 -29.52
C LEU A 187 -8.59 -5.49 -28.47
N ALA A 188 -9.16 -5.40 -27.27
CA ALA A 188 -8.54 -4.68 -26.16
C ALA A 188 -7.20 -5.31 -25.78
N ARG A 189 -7.13 -6.63 -25.60
CA ARG A 189 -5.87 -7.36 -25.32
C ARG A 189 -4.82 -7.14 -26.41
N GLN A 190 -5.23 -7.11 -27.68
CA GLN A 190 -4.32 -6.81 -28.77
C GLN A 190 -3.73 -5.40 -28.65
N ALA A 191 -4.56 -4.38 -28.41
CA ALA A 191 -4.10 -3.01 -28.23
C ALA A 191 -3.24 -2.83 -26.98
N TRP A 192 -3.53 -3.54 -25.89
CA TRP A 192 -2.77 -3.45 -24.65
C TRP A 192 -1.37 -4.08 -24.73
N ARG A 193 -1.17 -5.05 -25.64
CA ARG A 193 0.16 -5.65 -25.89
C ARG A 193 1.15 -4.70 -26.54
N ASP A 194 0.71 -3.59 -27.09
CA ASP A 194 1.55 -2.57 -27.70
C ASP A 194 2.00 -1.49 -26.69
N LEU A 195 1.55 -1.56 -25.41
CA LEU A 195 1.88 -0.57 -24.37
C LEU A 195 3.23 -0.74 -23.67
N PRO A 196 3.84 -1.94 -23.59
CA PRO A 196 5.17 -2.08 -23.02
C PRO A 196 6.20 -1.19 -23.71
N SER A 197 7.19 -0.72 -22.93
CA SER A 197 8.31 0.04 -23.49
C SER A 197 9.06 -0.75 -24.55
N ASP A 198 9.48 -0.07 -25.64
CA ASP A 198 10.22 -0.68 -26.73
C ASP A 198 11.54 -1.33 -26.25
N PRO A 199 11.98 -2.42 -26.90
CA PRO A 199 13.32 -2.95 -26.67
C PRO A 199 14.38 -1.88 -26.91
N GLY A 200 15.24 -1.64 -25.92
CA GLY A 200 16.27 -0.60 -25.99
C GLY A 200 15.79 0.82 -25.69
N ALA A 201 14.56 1.01 -25.18
CA ALA A 201 14.11 2.31 -24.66
C ALA A 201 15.12 2.87 -23.66
N ARG A 202 15.41 4.16 -23.78
CA ARG A 202 16.36 4.87 -22.92
C ARG A 202 15.60 5.56 -21.79
N PHE A 203 16.12 5.44 -20.58
CA PHE A 203 15.63 6.13 -19.40
C PHE A 203 16.68 7.14 -18.93
N ASP A 204 16.21 8.23 -18.34
CA ASP A 204 17.10 9.25 -17.81
C ASP A 204 17.82 8.78 -16.54
N ARG A 205 17.22 7.83 -15.83
CA ARG A 205 17.81 7.17 -14.65
C ARG A 205 17.43 5.69 -14.59
N ASP A 206 18.40 4.86 -14.24
CA ASP A 206 18.22 3.42 -14.02
C ASP A 206 18.63 3.03 -12.58
N VAL A 207 17.83 2.19 -11.94
CA VAL A 207 18.10 1.57 -10.64
C VAL A 207 17.92 0.07 -10.78
N GLN A 208 18.86 -0.71 -10.23
CA GLN A 208 18.83 -2.16 -10.30
C GLN A 208 18.89 -2.77 -8.90
N LEU A 209 18.07 -3.78 -8.65
CA LEU A 209 18.09 -4.60 -7.44
C LEU A 209 18.05 -6.09 -7.84
N GLN A 210 18.59 -6.93 -6.95
CA GLN A 210 18.49 -8.39 -7.06
C GLN A 210 17.48 -8.88 -6.03
N ALA A 211 16.44 -9.57 -6.49
CA ALA A 211 15.32 -9.99 -5.65
C ALA A 211 15.74 -10.89 -4.49
N GLU A 212 16.73 -11.76 -4.70
CA GLU A 212 17.26 -12.68 -3.70
C GLU A 212 17.94 -11.98 -2.53
N THR A 213 18.41 -10.75 -2.74
CA THR A 213 19.10 -9.96 -1.70
C THR A 213 18.15 -9.14 -0.84
N ILE A 214 16.86 -9.09 -1.18
CA ILE A 214 15.87 -8.32 -0.44
C ILE A 214 15.44 -9.10 0.81
N PRO A 215 15.69 -8.57 2.01
CA PRO A 215 15.24 -9.16 3.27
C PRO A 215 13.80 -8.73 3.62
N PRO A 216 13.16 -9.33 4.62
CA PRO A 216 11.97 -8.76 5.22
C PRO A 216 12.27 -7.37 5.78
N MET A 217 11.50 -6.37 5.37
CA MET A 217 11.76 -4.96 5.67
C MET A 217 10.84 -4.42 6.76
N VAL A 218 11.38 -3.54 7.60
CA VAL A 218 10.63 -2.80 8.61
C VAL A 218 11.13 -1.36 8.71
N SER A 219 10.23 -0.38 8.85
CA SER A 219 10.64 0.99 9.14
C SER A 219 10.97 1.17 10.62
N TRP A 220 12.10 1.82 10.91
CA TRP A 220 12.53 2.16 12.28
C TRP A 220 12.26 3.63 12.63
N GLY A 221 12.01 4.47 11.64
CA GLY A 221 11.84 5.91 11.81
C GLY A 221 10.44 6.41 11.46
N THR A 222 10.35 7.66 11.08
CA THR A 222 9.13 8.42 10.78
C THR A 222 8.90 8.68 9.30
N SER A 223 9.66 7.98 8.44
CA SER A 223 9.54 8.02 6.98
C SER A 223 9.78 6.62 6.40
N PRO A 224 9.15 6.24 5.28
CA PRO A 224 9.33 4.92 4.66
C PRO A 224 10.76 4.60 4.22
N ASP A 225 11.60 5.60 3.91
CA ASP A 225 13.03 5.41 3.59
C ASP A 225 13.88 5.10 4.83
N GLN A 226 13.39 5.44 6.03
CA GLN A 226 13.97 5.05 7.30
C GLN A 226 13.60 3.61 7.66
N ALA A 227 14.02 2.66 6.82
CA ALA A 227 13.76 1.23 6.94
C ALA A 227 15.07 0.42 6.95
N SER A 228 15.01 -0.77 7.53
CA SER A 228 16.10 -1.75 7.57
C SER A 228 15.57 -3.17 7.43
N ALA A 229 16.47 -4.14 7.24
CA ALA A 229 16.09 -5.53 7.39
C ALA A 229 15.65 -5.79 8.84
N ILE A 230 14.68 -6.67 9.04
CA ILE A 230 14.18 -7.00 10.39
C ILE A 230 15.27 -7.57 11.31
N GLY A 231 16.28 -8.25 10.75
CA GLY A 231 17.41 -8.78 11.49
C GLY A 231 18.47 -7.75 11.89
N ASP A 232 18.36 -6.51 11.39
CA ASP A 232 19.29 -5.42 11.70
C ASP A 232 19.01 -4.79 13.08
N THR A 233 19.83 -3.81 13.40
CA THR A 233 19.63 -2.91 14.54
C THR A 233 19.14 -1.54 14.07
N VAL A 234 18.58 -0.77 15.00
CA VAL A 234 18.33 0.67 14.80
C VAL A 234 19.67 1.35 14.49
N PRO A 235 19.78 2.11 13.38
CA PRO A 235 21.07 2.70 13.01
C PRO A 235 21.55 3.71 14.05
N ASP A 236 22.86 3.81 14.21
CA ASP A 236 23.46 4.93 14.92
C ASP A 236 23.47 6.14 13.97
N PRO A 237 22.87 7.29 14.35
CA PRO A 237 22.93 8.49 13.52
C PRO A 237 24.36 8.91 13.13
N LEU A 238 25.36 8.57 13.93
CA LEU A 238 26.76 8.90 13.63
C LEU A 238 27.34 8.09 12.47
N ASP A 239 26.78 6.92 12.19
CA ASP A 239 27.20 6.04 11.08
C ASP A 239 26.52 6.43 9.75
N LEU A 240 25.53 7.33 9.81
CA LEU A 240 24.82 7.81 8.61
C LEU A 240 25.55 9.00 7.95
N PRO A 241 25.27 9.27 6.67
CA PRO A 241 25.71 10.50 5.99
C PRO A 241 25.32 11.74 6.80
N VAL A 242 26.20 12.75 6.81
CA VAL A 242 26.08 13.94 7.68
C VAL A 242 24.73 14.66 7.55
N ASP A 243 24.22 14.75 6.34
CA ASP A 243 22.93 15.35 5.99
C ASP A 243 21.73 14.59 6.57
N ARG A 244 21.86 13.28 6.81
CA ARG A 244 20.80 12.43 7.38
C ARG A 244 20.83 12.29 8.90
N ARG A 245 21.94 12.64 9.55
CA ARG A 245 22.16 12.43 11.00
C ARG A 245 21.11 13.07 11.88
N ARG A 246 20.81 14.35 11.61
CA ARG A 246 19.85 15.13 12.41
C ARG A 246 18.46 14.53 12.35
N ASP A 247 17.99 14.20 11.14
CA ASP A 247 16.64 13.68 10.93
C ASP A 247 16.51 12.26 11.46
N ALA A 248 17.55 11.42 11.34
CA ALA A 248 17.59 10.10 11.96
C ALA A 248 17.54 10.19 13.48
N GLY A 249 18.34 11.09 14.10
CA GLY A 249 18.32 11.29 15.55
C GLY A 249 16.95 11.74 16.05
N ARG A 250 16.29 12.66 15.33
CA ARG A 250 14.92 13.10 15.65
C ARG A 250 13.91 11.94 15.52
N ALA A 251 13.99 11.18 14.45
CA ALA A 251 13.10 10.04 14.21
C ALA A 251 13.26 8.95 15.30
N ILE A 252 14.50 8.60 15.66
CA ILE A 252 14.81 7.62 16.72
C ILE A 252 14.24 8.09 18.06
N ALA A 253 14.42 9.39 18.39
CA ALA A 253 13.88 9.96 19.62
C ALA A 253 12.35 9.94 19.65
N TYR A 254 11.67 10.33 18.54
CA TYR A 254 10.21 10.26 18.44
C TYR A 254 9.70 8.83 18.57
N MET A 255 10.35 7.89 17.89
CA MET A 255 10.00 6.47 17.93
C MET A 255 10.37 5.83 19.29
N GLY A 256 11.04 6.54 20.19
CA GLY A 256 11.45 6.03 21.49
C GLY A 256 12.36 4.81 21.38
N LEU A 257 13.22 4.81 20.38
CA LEU A 257 14.22 3.78 20.14
C LEU A 257 15.60 4.22 20.64
N ARG A 258 16.55 3.32 20.64
CA ARG A 258 17.95 3.59 20.94
C ARG A 258 18.83 3.09 19.79
N PRO A 259 19.88 3.82 19.41
CA PRO A 259 20.87 3.33 18.47
C PRO A 259 21.38 1.93 18.86
N ASN A 260 21.63 1.10 17.89
CA ASN A 260 22.10 -0.29 18.04
C ASN A 260 21.13 -1.25 18.76
N MET A 261 19.91 -0.84 19.08
CA MET A 261 18.87 -1.74 19.58
C MET A 261 18.43 -2.69 18.46
N ARG A 262 18.34 -3.99 18.74
CA ARG A 262 17.82 -4.95 17.76
C ARG A 262 16.37 -4.64 17.44
N LEU A 263 16.02 -4.63 16.16
CA LEU A 263 14.64 -4.34 15.75
C LEU A 263 13.65 -5.38 16.27
N GLN A 264 14.04 -6.65 16.33
CA GLN A 264 13.21 -7.72 16.88
C GLN A 264 12.96 -7.63 18.40
N ASP A 265 13.72 -6.82 19.13
CA ASP A 265 13.49 -6.58 20.56
C ASP A 265 12.52 -5.43 20.82
N VAL A 266 12.03 -4.77 19.78
CA VAL A 266 11.10 -3.62 19.89
C VAL A 266 9.69 -4.12 20.16
N PRO A 267 9.13 -3.85 21.37
CA PRO A 267 7.75 -4.27 21.69
C PRO A 267 6.72 -3.47 20.91
N ILE A 268 5.55 -4.05 20.68
CA ILE A 268 4.41 -3.40 20.06
C ILE A 268 3.18 -3.43 20.98
N ASP A 269 2.34 -2.41 20.90
CA ASP A 269 1.05 -2.30 21.62
C ASP A 269 -0.11 -2.61 20.67
N ARG A 270 0.10 -2.37 19.38
CA ARG A 270 -0.92 -2.48 18.33
C ARG A 270 -0.38 -3.25 17.11
N ALA A 271 -1.30 -3.94 16.43
CA ALA A 271 -1.06 -4.49 15.10
C ALA A 271 -2.21 -4.09 14.18
N PHE A 272 -1.89 -3.54 13.01
CA PHE A 272 -2.89 -3.11 12.03
C PHE A 272 -2.62 -3.64 10.63
N ILE A 273 -3.57 -4.40 10.08
CA ILE A 273 -3.59 -4.82 8.69
C ILE A 273 -4.71 -4.08 7.98
N GLY A 274 -4.36 -3.29 6.96
CA GLY A 274 -5.31 -2.43 6.29
C GLY A 274 -4.64 -1.50 5.29
N SER A 275 -5.33 -0.47 4.83
CA SER A 275 -4.85 0.53 3.87
C SER A 275 -5.04 0.14 2.40
N CYS A 276 -5.01 1.12 1.52
CA CYS A 276 -5.01 0.91 0.07
C CYS A 276 -3.80 0.12 -0.42
N THR A 277 -2.72 0.09 0.36
CA THR A 277 -1.49 -0.65 0.04
C THR A 277 -1.66 -2.14 0.21
N ASN A 278 -2.19 -2.56 1.37
CA ASN A 278 -2.24 -3.98 1.77
C ASN A 278 -3.52 -4.31 2.55
N ALA A 279 -4.66 -4.35 1.85
CA ALA A 279 -5.93 -4.79 2.39
C ALA A 279 -6.77 -5.57 1.37
N ARG A 280 -6.10 -6.17 0.37
CA ARG A 280 -6.70 -7.01 -0.68
C ARG A 280 -6.76 -8.46 -0.22
N LEU A 281 -7.43 -9.29 -0.99
CA LEU A 281 -7.67 -10.68 -0.59
C LEU A 281 -6.36 -11.48 -0.42
N THR A 282 -5.36 -11.29 -1.29
CA THR A 282 -4.04 -11.95 -1.14
C THR A 282 -3.33 -11.50 0.14
N ASP A 283 -3.38 -10.22 0.48
CA ASP A 283 -2.80 -9.68 1.71
C ASP A 283 -3.39 -10.34 2.96
N LEU A 284 -4.72 -10.51 2.96
CA LEU A 284 -5.45 -11.17 4.06
C LEU A 284 -5.10 -12.66 4.15
N ARG A 285 -4.99 -13.35 3.00
CA ARG A 285 -4.56 -14.75 2.95
C ARG A 285 -3.15 -14.93 3.50
N ASP A 286 -2.21 -14.06 3.12
CA ASP A 286 -0.83 -14.15 3.59
C ASP A 286 -0.71 -13.95 5.11
N ALA A 287 -1.44 -12.98 5.65
CA ALA A 287 -1.51 -12.78 7.10
C ALA A 287 -2.20 -13.95 7.82
N ALA A 288 -3.32 -14.46 7.26
CA ALA A 288 -4.06 -15.58 7.83
C ALA A 288 -3.23 -16.87 7.90
N ARG A 289 -2.34 -17.12 6.93
CA ARG A 289 -1.40 -18.26 6.97
C ARG A 289 -0.50 -18.24 8.19
N ILE A 290 -0.07 -17.04 8.61
CA ILE A 290 0.75 -16.86 9.81
C ILE A 290 -0.09 -17.02 11.07
N LEU A 291 -1.32 -16.54 11.07
CA LEU A 291 -2.19 -16.51 12.25
C LEU A 291 -2.84 -17.87 12.56
N ARG A 292 -2.98 -18.77 11.58
CA ARG A 292 -3.66 -20.05 11.77
C ARG A 292 -3.03 -20.83 12.92
N GLY A 293 -3.87 -21.22 13.89
CA GLY A 293 -3.46 -21.96 15.09
C GLY A 293 -2.62 -21.16 16.10
N ARG A 294 -2.48 -19.85 15.92
CA ARG A 294 -1.74 -18.95 16.81
C ARG A 294 -2.63 -17.91 17.46
N LYS A 295 -2.15 -17.27 18.50
CA LYS A 295 -2.84 -16.20 19.22
C LYS A 295 -1.99 -14.95 19.23
N VAL A 296 -2.66 -13.81 19.19
CA VAL A 296 -2.03 -12.49 19.45
C VAL A 296 -1.44 -12.48 20.85
N ALA A 297 -0.25 -11.91 20.99
CA ALA A 297 0.45 -11.82 22.27
C ALA A 297 -0.37 -11.02 23.29
N PRO A 298 -0.33 -11.40 24.58
CA PRO A 298 -0.98 -10.63 25.64
C PRO A 298 -0.54 -9.16 25.63
N GLY A 299 -1.50 -8.23 25.74
CA GLY A 299 -1.24 -6.79 25.73
C GLY A 299 -1.23 -6.15 24.33
N VAL A 300 -1.17 -6.93 23.25
CA VAL A 300 -1.28 -6.41 21.88
C VAL A 300 -2.76 -6.37 21.47
N ARG A 301 -3.23 -5.20 21.03
CA ARG A 301 -4.53 -5.06 20.38
C ARG A 301 -4.34 -5.09 18.87
N ALA A 302 -4.85 -6.13 18.22
CA ALA A 302 -4.69 -6.34 16.79
C ALA A 302 -6.01 -6.11 16.06
N MET A 303 -5.94 -5.47 14.88
CA MET A 303 -7.12 -5.24 14.05
C MET A 303 -6.81 -5.39 12.56
N VAL A 304 -7.81 -5.79 11.80
CA VAL A 304 -7.75 -5.91 10.34
C VAL A 304 -8.96 -5.23 9.72
N SER A 305 -8.73 -4.41 8.70
CA SER A 305 -9.76 -3.71 7.93
C SER A 305 -9.62 -4.08 6.45
N PRO A 306 -10.53 -4.91 5.89
CA PRO A 306 -10.54 -5.22 4.47
C PRO A 306 -10.67 -3.97 3.60
N GLY A 307 -10.06 -3.94 2.42
CA GLY A 307 -9.99 -2.75 1.57
C GLY A 307 -11.32 -2.34 0.95
N SER A 308 -12.23 -3.30 0.75
CA SER A 308 -13.58 -3.06 0.24
C SER A 308 -14.59 -4.05 0.83
N SER A 309 -15.86 -3.71 0.71
CA SER A 309 -16.93 -4.64 1.11
C SER A 309 -16.97 -5.90 0.23
N THR A 310 -16.43 -5.84 -0.98
CA THR A 310 -16.26 -7.01 -1.85
C THR A 310 -15.17 -7.92 -1.30
N VAL A 311 -13.97 -7.38 -1.05
CA VAL A 311 -12.86 -8.14 -0.42
C VAL A 311 -13.28 -8.73 0.91
N ARG A 312 -14.05 -7.98 1.72
CA ARG A 312 -14.57 -8.48 2.99
C ARG A 312 -15.45 -9.72 2.81
N ARG A 313 -16.43 -9.67 1.90
CA ARG A 313 -17.32 -10.82 1.63
C ARG A 313 -16.56 -12.02 1.08
N GLU A 314 -15.58 -11.80 0.19
CA GLU A 314 -14.75 -12.87 -0.34
C GLU A 314 -13.90 -13.51 0.76
N ALA A 315 -13.29 -12.72 1.62
CA ALA A 315 -12.52 -13.19 2.77
C ALA A 315 -13.40 -13.99 3.77
N GLU A 316 -14.61 -13.50 4.05
CA GLU A 316 -15.59 -14.19 4.90
C GLU A 316 -16.07 -15.51 4.25
N ALA A 317 -16.24 -15.55 2.93
CA ALA A 317 -16.59 -16.78 2.20
C ALA A 317 -15.48 -17.85 2.27
N GLU A 318 -14.22 -17.43 2.34
CA GLU A 318 -13.06 -18.30 2.54
C GLU A 318 -12.79 -18.64 4.02
N GLY A 319 -13.54 -18.05 4.96
CA GLY A 319 -13.36 -18.24 6.39
C GLY A 319 -12.13 -17.55 6.98
N LEU A 320 -11.56 -16.57 6.26
CA LEU A 320 -10.40 -15.82 6.77
C LEU A 320 -10.77 -15.01 8.01
N ASP A 321 -11.96 -14.43 8.06
CA ASP A 321 -12.49 -13.71 9.22
C ASP A 321 -12.39 -14.54 10.50
N ARG A 322 -12.71 -15.83 10.43
CA ARG A 322 -12.63 -16.75 11.57
C ARG A 322 -11.20 -16.94 12.03
N ILE A 323 -10.24 -17.09 11.09
CA ILE A 323 -8.83 -17.23 11.43
C ILE A 323 -8.33 -15.97 12.17
N PHE A 324 -8.71 -14.78 11.70
CA PHE A 324 -8.36 -13.52 12.36
C PHE A 324 -9.00 -13.39 13.74
N LEU A 325 -10.29 -13.67 13.86
CA LEU A 325 -11.04 -13.65 15.13
C LEU A 325 -10.49 -14.66 16.12
N ASP A 326 -10.25 -15.90 15.67
CA ASP A 326 -9.68 -16.96 16.49
C ASP A 326 -8.28 -16.60 16.98
N ALA A 327 -7.48 -15.90 16.17
CA ALA A 327 -6.18 -15.40 16.60
C ALA A 327 -6.28 -14.25 17.60
N GLY A 328 -7.41 -13.53 17.67
CA GLY A 328 -7.63 -12.40 18.57
C GLY A 328 -7.54 -11.03 17.88
N PHE A 329 -7.63 -10.99 16.54
CA PHE A 329 -7.80 -9.76 15.80
C PHE A 329 -9.25 -9.27 15.83
N GLU A 330 -9.42 -7.96 15.85
CA GLU A 330 -10.72 -7.33 15.58
C GLU A 330 -10.97 -7.33 14.07
N TRP A 331 -12.06 -7.94 13.61
CA TRP A 331 -12.51 -7.92 12.22
C TRP A 331 -13.35 -6.66 11.97
N ARG A 332 -12.74 -5.65 11.32
CA ARG A 332 -13.34 -4.33 11.16
C ARG A 332 -14.19 -4.22 9.88
N GLN A 333 -14.98 -3.15 9.80
CA GLN A 333 -15.64 -2.75 8.56
C GLN A 333 -14.60 -2.33 7.53
N SER A 334 -14.96 -2.45 6.23
CA SER A 334 -14.08 -2.06 5.13
C SER A 334 -13.82 -0.56 5.12
N GLY A 335 -12.57 -0.18 4.83
CA GLY A 335 -12.16 1.23 4.71
C GLY A 335 -10.76 1.50 5.23
N CYS A 336 -10.41 2.79 5.33
CA CYS A 336 -9.06 3.23 5.73
C CYS A 336 -8.75 3.02 7.21
N SER A 337 -9.77 3.10 8.10
CA SER A 337 -9.62 2.84 9.53
C SER A 337 -8.37 3.53 10.14
N MET A 338 -7.52 2.82 10.84
CA MET A 338 -6.31 3.34 11.47
C MET A 338 -5.25 3.89 10.49
N CYS A 339 -5.33 3.61 9.18
CA CYS A 339 -4.36 4.15 8.21
C CYS A 339 -4.22 5.68 8.29
N LEU A 340 -5.31 6.38 8.60
CA LEU A 340 -5.41 7.84 8.70
C LEU A 340 -5.89 8.32 10.07
N ALA A 341 -5.86 7.47 11.09
CA ALA A 341 -6.49 7.75 12.38
C ALA A 341 -7.97 8.18 12.22
N MET A 342 -8.68 7.52 11.32
CA MET A 342 -10.10 7.80 11.08
C MET A 342 -10.99 7.05 12.07
N ASN A 343 -12.14 7.62 12.35
CA ASN A 343 -13.04 7.15 13.40
C ASN A 343 -12.34 7.17 14.79
N ASP A 344 -12.61 6.15 15.60
CA ASP A 344 -11.97 5.97 16.91
C ASP A 344 -10.77 5.00 16.85
N ASP A 345 -10.34 4.64 15.64
CA ASP A 345 -9.20 3.75 15.41
C ASP A 345 -7.91 4.60 15.38
N VAL A 346 -7.47 5.02 16.56
CA VAL A 346 -6.38 5.97 16.77
C VAL A 346 -5.38 5.39 17.77
N LEU A 347 -4.09 5.62 17.54
CA LEU A 347 -3.05 5.34 18.53
C LEU A 347 -3.05 6.40 19.62
N ALA A 348 -2.96 5.98 20.86
CA ALA A 348 -2.66 6.88 21.96
C ALA A 348 -1.19 7.35 21.91
N PRO A 349 -0.86 8.51 22.52
CA PRO A 349 0.51 8.98 22.61
C PRO A 349 1.45 7.93 23.20
N GLY A 350 2.54 7.62 22.50
CA GLY A 350 3.52 6.61 22.90
C GLY A 350 3.19 5.18 22.46
N GLU A 351 1.95 4.85 22.12
CA GLU A 351 1.61 3.52 21.58
C GLU A 351 2.37 3.22 20.28
N ARG A 352 2.79 1.99 20.13
CA ARG A 352 3.57 1.50 19.01
C ARG A 352 2.79 0.48 18.19
N CYS A 353 2.72 0.70 16.88
CA CYS A 353 1.96 -0.13 15.95
C CYS A 353 2.87 -0.78 14.91
N ALA A 354 2.78 -2.11 14.77
CA ALA A 354 3.17 -2.81 13.57
C ALA A 354 2.06 -2.66 12.51
N SER A 355 2.37 -2.11 11.33
CA SER A 355 1.33 -1.67 10.40
C SER A 355 1.64 -1.99 8.94
N SER A 356 0.65 -2.46 8.21
CA SER A 356 0.73 -2.68 6.76
C SER A 356 0.42 -1.42 5.94
N THR A 357 0.26 -0.27 6.55
CA THR A 357 0.02 1.01 5.87
C THR A 357 1.22 1.47 5.03
N ASN A 358 1.07 2.58 4.32
CA ASN A 358 2.09 3.11 3.42
C ASN A 358 2.90 4.26 4.01
N ARG A 359 2.39 4.97 5.02
CA ARG A 359 3.00 6.16 5.64
C ARG A 359 3.04 6.05 7.13
N ASN A 360 4.12 6.57 7.73
CA ASN A 360 4.36 6.54 9.17
C ASN A 360 4.94 7.84 9.73
N PHE A 361 4.67 8.98 9.08
CA PHE A 361 5.09 10.27 9.62
C PHE A 361 4.48 10.53 11.00
N GLU A 362 5.11 11.42 11.77
CA GLU A 362 4.70 11.77 13.12
C GLU A 362 3.21 12.10 13.20
N GLY A 363 2.46 11.39 14.02
CA GLY A 363 1.03 11.58 14.22
C GLY A 363 0.10 10.94 13.19
N ARG A 364 0.62 10.22 12.16
CA ARG A 364 -0.19 9.63 11.08
C ARG A 364 -1.33 8.75 11.58
N GLN A 365 -1.08 7.90 12.56
CA GLN A 365 -2.07 6.99 13.13
C GLN A 365 -2.60 7.48 14.50
N GLY A 366 -2.30 8.72 14.88
CA GLY A 366 -2.66 9.35 16.14
C GLY A 366 -1.52 10.21 16.67
N SER A 367 -1.85 11.30 17.35
CA SER A 367 -0.85 12.22 17.92
C SER A 367 0.08 11.49 18.89
N GLY A 368 1.39 11.54 18.64
CA GLY A 368 2.40 10.84 19.42
C GLY A 368 2.45 9.31 19.20
N GLY A 369 1.64 8.77 18.29
CA GLY A 369 1.67 7.37 17.91
C GLY A 369 2.94 7.02 17.11
N ARG A 370 3.44 5.80 17.28
CA ARG A 370 4.68 5.29 16.68
C ARG A 370 4.38 4.15 15.75
N THR A 371 4.63 4.30 14.45
CA THR A 371 4.24 3.32 13.43
C THR A 371 5.46 2.72 12.75
N HIS A 372 5.53 1.38 12.73
CA HIS A 372 6.48 0.61 11.96
C HIS A 372 5.79 0.00 10.74
N LEU A 373 6.25 0.37 9.54
CA LEU A 373 5.73 -0.19 8.28
C LEU A 373 6.36 -1.55 8.02
N MET A 374 5.53 -2.52 7.64
CA MET A 374 5.96 -3.86 7.25
C MET A 374 4.86 -4.57 6.43
N SER A 375 5.17 -5.73 5.84
CA SER A 375 4.19 -6.52 5.09
C SER A 375 3.08 -7.09 5.98
N PRO A 376 1.89 -7.42 5.44
CA PRO A 376 0.79 -8.01 6.22
C PRO A 376 1.17 -9.26 7.01
N ALA A 377 1.97 -10.14 6.40
CA ALA A 377 2.47 -11.34 7.05
C ALA A 377 3.42 -11.01 8.21
N MET A 378 4.28 -10.00 8.05
CA MET A 378 5.15 -9.49 9.11
C MET A 378 4.35 -8.85 10.25
N VAL A 379 3.26 -8.11 9.94
CA VAL A 379 2.34 -7.58 10.97
C VAL A 379 1.70 -8.71 11.76
N ALA A 380 1.27 -9.76 11.08
CA ALA A 380 0.69 -10.94 11.72
C ALA A 380 1.71 -11.64 12.64
N ALA A 381 2.95 -11.81 12.17
CA ALA A 381 4.06 -12.35 12.97
C ALA A 381 4.35 -11.49 14.20
N ALA A 382 4.43 -10.17 14.02
CA ALA A 382 4.65 -9.22 15.11
C ALA A 382 3.50 -9.25 16.14
N ALA A 383 2.25 -9.37 15.70
CA ALA A 383 1.09 -9.50 16.59
C ALA A 383 1.18 -10.75 17.48
N VAL A 384 1.65 -11.87 16.92
CA VAL A 384 1.85 -13.12 17.66
C VAL A 384 3.04 -13.04 18.60
N ALA A 385 4.14 -12.41 18.18
CA ALA A 385 5.35 -12.27 18.99
C ALA A 385 5.21 -11.24 20.12
N GLY A 386 4.41 -10.18 19.93
CA GLY A 386 4.37 -9.01 20.83
C GLY A 386 5.51 -8.02 20.61
N THR A 387 6.37 -8.30 19.63
CA THR A 387 7.51 -7.46 19.20
C THR A 387 7.56 -7.41 17.69
N LEU A 388 8.38 -6.55 17.10
CA LEU A 388 8.70 -6.64 15.68
C LEU A 388 9.34 -8.03 15.41
N ALA A 389 8.86 -8.76 14.40
CA ALA A 389 9.25 -10.15 14.20
C ALA A 389 9.55 -10.47 12.73
N ASP A 390 10.46 -11.39 12.50
CA ASP A 390 10.73 -11.94 11.18
C ASP A 390 9.67 -12.99 10.84
N VAL A 391 8.95 -12.79 9.74
CA VAL A 391 7.91 -13.74 9.28
C VAL A 391 8.46 -15.13 9.01
N ARG A 392 9.74 -15.25 8.67
CA ARG A 392 10.41 -16.54 8.37
C ARG A 392 10.58 -17.43 9.60
N ASP A 393 10.49 -16.84 10.81
CA ASP A 393 10.49 -17.59 12.08
C ASP A 393 9.11 -18.19 12.38
N PHE A 394 8.09 -17.92 11.54
CA PHE A 394 6.72 -18.38 11.69
C PHE A 394 6.32 -19.32 10.54
N PRO A 395 6.79 -20.57 10.52
CA PRO A 395 6.46 -21.49 9.43
C PRO A 395 4.96 -21.69 9.32
N VAL A 396 4.47 -21.82 8.09
CA VAL A 396 3.05 -22.12 7.82
C VAL A 396 2.76 -23.52 8.34
N LEU A 397 1.77 -23.63 9.23
CA LEU A 397 1.47 -24.88 9.93
C LEU A 397 0.67 -25.86 9.07
N GLU A 398 -0.05 -25.39 8.07
CA GLU A 398 -0.82 -26.18 7.13
C GLU A 398 -0.87 -25.52 5.75
N THR A 399 -0.88 -26.32 4.68
CA THR A 399 -1.16 -25.86 3.32
C THR A 399 -2.67 -25.71 3.12
N TRP A 400 -3.08 -24.76 2.29
CA TRP A 400 -4.49 -24.59 1.89
C TRP A 400 -4.98 -25.78 1.08
#